data_d002b7501d2b844d212b5057bb89eb96
#
_entry.id   d002b7501d2b844d212b5057bb89eb96
#
_cell.length_a   1.000
_cell.length_b   1.000
_cell.length_c   1.000
_cell.angle_alpha   90.00
_cell.angle_beta   90.00
_cell.angle_gamma   90.00
#
_symmetry.space_group_name_H-M   'P 1'
#
loop_
_entity.id
_entity.type
_entity.pdbx_description
1 polymer ?
#
loop_
_entity_poly.entity_id
_entity_poly.type
_entity_poly.pdbx_seq_one_letter_code
_entity_poly.pdbx_strand_id
1 'polypeptide(L)'
;MEIAVISDLHLGTGGAADGFGHDDGEFLKFLTFLEKNFEKVVLLGDIWETLTGTLPGDPAQELRLARESHPQIAARFERSKYLYVHGNHDLIAGVQGTPDELVIHTGDARILFTHGHQNDNLVQRRRWLSELGVWLGGWIRRLGFAALYRLLSELDEKRGGLSHDSTRCSFQKWAMALATERQFDVVVTGHTHLAANALHGDRLFLNSGSCSEGQFSFLSMDTARAAYAVNTSF
;
A
#
# COMPACT_ATOMS: atom_id res chain seq x y z
N MET A 1 -18.39 12.22 2.98
CA MET A 1 -17.71 11.67 1.77
C MET A 1 -17.38 10.21 2.01
N GLU A 2 -17.74 9.35 1.06
CA GLU A 2 -17.44 7.91 1.11
C GLU A 2 -16.12 7.65 0.38
N ILE A 3 -15.12 7.11 1.08
CA ILE A 3 -13.79 6.83 0.54
C ILE A 3 -13.48 5.35 0.71
N ALA A 4 -12.99 4.70 -0.35
CA ALA A 4 -12.30 3.42 -0.25
C ALA A 4 -10.79 3.64 -0.29
N VAL A 5 -10.02 2.84 0.46
CA VAL A 5 -8.56 2.85 0.42
C VAL A 5 -8.07 1.45 0.12
N ILE A 6 -7.22 1.31 -0.88
CA ILE A 6 -6.50 0.08 -1.21
C ILE A 6 -5.01 0.39 -1.28
N SER A 7 -4.17 -0.54 -0.85
CA SER A 7 -2.71 -0.44 -0.90
C SER A 7 -2.07 -1.79 -1.17
N ASP A 8 -0.78 -1.78 -1.37
CA ASP A 8 0.07 -2.98 -1.41
C ASP A 8 -0.48 -4.03 -2.41
N LEU A 9 -0.76 -3.57 -3.64
CA LEU A 9 -1.20 -4.42 -4.74
C LEU A 9 -0.03 -5.20 -5.36
N HIS A 10 1.13 -4.57 -5.41
CA HIS A 10 2.34 -5.10 -6.07
C HIS A 10 2.09 -5.59 -7.49
N LEU A 11 1.38 -4.76 -8.28
CA LEU A 11 1.00 -5.03 -9.66
C LEU A 11 2.25 -4.96 -10.55
N GLY A 12 2.76 -6.10 -10.95
CA GLY A 12 3.98 -6.22 -11.75
C GLY A 12 3.71 -6.56 -13.22
N THR A 13 4.60 -7.37 -13.81
CA THR A 13 4.50 -7.78 -15.22
C THR A 13 3.91 -9.17 -15.40
N GLY A 14 3.40 -9.79 -14.35
CA GLY A 14 2.98 -11.17 -14.29
C GLY A 14 4.13 -12.15 -14.02
N GLY A 15 3.78 -13.41 -13.75
CA GLY A 15 4.74 -14.48 -13.51
C GLY A 15 5.07 -14.70 -12.03
N ALA A 16 6.05 -15.57 -11.76
CA ALA A 16 6.32 -16.11 -10.42
C ALA A 16 6.81 -15.07 -9.39
N ALA A 17 7.35 -13.94 -9.85
CA ALA A 17 7.81 -12.85 -8.98
C ALA A 17 6.74 -11.79 -8.71
N ASP A 18 5.61 -11.87 -9.42
CA ASP A 18 4.51 -10.91 -9.27
C ASP A 18 3.75 -11.15 -7.97
N GLY A 19 3.58 -10.10 -7.19
CA GLY A 19 2.85 -10.13 -5.92
C GLY A 19 1.35 -9.93 -6.07
N PHE A 20 0.86 -9.51 -7.23
CA PHE A 20 -0.55 -9.16 -7.44
C PHE A 20 -1.51 -10.34 -7.21
N GLY A 21 -1.27 -11.46 -7.89
CA GLY A 21 -1.98 -12.71 -7.66
C GLY A 21 -3.47 -12.73 -8.03
N HIS A 22 -4.02 -11.65 -8.57
CA HIS A 22 -5.39 -11.58 -9.06
C HIS A 22 -5.47 -11.83 -10.58
N ASP A 23 -6.60 -12.35 -11.02
CA ASP A 23 -7.04 -12.23 -12.41
C ASP A 23 -7.51 -10.80 -12.69
N ASP A 24 -7.09 -10.23 -13.82
CA ASP A 24 -7.45 -8.85 -14.19
C ASP A 24 -8.96 -8.64 -14.26
N GLY A 25 -9.69 -9.62 -14.77
CA GLY A 25 -11.15 -9.53 -14.89
C GLY A 25 -11.86 -9.52 -13.53
N GLU A 26 -11.36 -10.30 -12.58
CA GLU A 26 -11.87 -10.26 -11.19
C GLU A 26 -11.51 -8.94 -10.51
N PHE A 27 -10.28 -8.49 -10.68
CA PHE A 27 -9.86 -7.21 -10.10
C PHE A 27 -10.63 -6.02 -10.70
N LEU A 28 -10.93 -6.03 -11.98
CA LEU A 28 -11.78 -5.03 -12.62
C LEU A 28 -13.23 -5.05 -12.10
N LYS A 29 -13.77 -6.20 -11.69
CA LYS A 29 -15.06 -6.27 -10.98
C LYS A 29 -14.96 -5.60 -9.61
N PHE A 30 -13.88 -5.88 -8.87
CA PHE A 30 -13.61 -5.21 -7.60
C PHE A 30 -13.51 -3.69 -7.76
N LEU A 31 -12.73 -3.19 -8.72
CA LEU A 31 -12.67 -1.76 -9.00
C LEU A 31 -14.05 -1.18 -9.36
N THR A 32 -14.85 -1.92 -10.11
CA THR A 32 -16.24 -1.52 -10.44
C THR A 32 -17.12 -1.43 -9.19
N PHE A 33 -16.96 -2.36 -8.25
CA PHE A 33 -17.63 -2.29 -6.95
C PHE A 33 -17.19 -1.04 -6.17
N LEU A 34 -15.89 -0.77 -6.06
CA LEU A 34 -15.39 0.42 -5.38
C LEU A 34 -15.89 1.71 -6.05
N GLU A 35 -15.86 1.77 -7.38
CA GLU A 35 -16.32 2.93 -8.14
C GLU A 35 -17.82 3.22 -7.98
N LYS A 36 -18.65 2.20 -7.73
CA LYS A 36 -20.09 2.35 -7.54
C LYS A 36 -20.45 2.78 -6.11
N ASN A 37 -19.71 2.31 -5.13
CA ASN A 37 -20.08 2.46 -3.72
C ASN A 37 -19.35 3.62 -3.01
N PHE A 38 -18.26 4.14 -3.56
CA PHE A 38 -17.46 5.19 -2.94
C PHE A 38 -17.31 6.40 -3.86
N GLU A 39 -17.23 7.59 -3.30
CA GLU A 39 -17.02 8.84 -4.03
C GLU A 39 -15.57 8.96 -4.54
N LYS A 40 -14.61 8.51 -3.72
CA LYS A 40 -13.18 8.48 -4.05
C LYS A 40 -12.57 7.13 -3.68
N VAL A 41 -11.54 6.75 -4.43
CA VAL A 41 -10.69 5.60 -4.14
C VAL A 41 -9.27 6.09 -3.97
N VAL A 42 -8.67 5.86 -2.80
CA VAL A 42 -7.28 6.19 -2.53
C VAL A 42 -6.42 4.97 -2.81
N LEU A 43 -5.46 5.12 -3.72
CA LEU A 43 -4.39 4.17 -4.00
C LEU A 43 -3.23 4.55 -3.08
N LEU A 44 -3.03 3.80 -1.99
CA LEU A 44 -2.17 4.22 -0.88
C LEU A 44 -0.80 3.52 -0.88
N GLY A 45 -0.10 3.63 -2.00
CA GLY A 45 1.27 3.15 -2.17
C GLY A 45 1.41 1.65 -2.47
N ASP A 46 2.57 1.31 -3.02
CA ASP A 46 2.90 -0.04 -3.47
C ASP A 46 1.84 -0.63 -4.43
N ILE A 47 1.34 0.26 -5.29
CA ILE A 47 0.36 -0.10 -6.32
C ILE A 47 1.07 -0.87 -7.44
N TRP A 48 2.22 -0.36 -7.87
CA TRP A 48 3.03 -0.96 -8.92
C TRP A 48 4.28 -1.63 -8.33
N GLU A 49 4.60 -2.82 -8.83
CA GLU A 49 5.84 -3.49 -8.50
C GLU A 49 6.94 -3.10 -9.49
N THR A 50 7.89 -2.30 -9.05
CA THR A 50 8.97 -1.80 -9.92
C THR A 50 10.37 -2.29 -9.52
N LEU A 51 10.48 -3.11 -8.48
CA LEU A 51 11.74 -3.55 -7.90
C LEU A 51 12.09 -5.01 -8.23
N THR A 52 11.12 -5.81 -8.70
CA THR A 52 11.30 -7.24 -8.99
C THR A 52 11.63 -7.54 -10.45
N GLY A 53 12.05 -6.56 -11.24
CA GLY A 53 12.48 -6.74 -12.63
C GLY A 53 13.59 -7.78 -12.81
N THR A 54 13.80 -8.24 -14.04
CA THR A 54 14.89 -9.21 -14.35
C THR A 54 16.27 -8.60 -14.20
N LEU A 55 16.41 -7.30 -14.50
CA LEU A 55 17.63 -6.52 -14.30
C LEU A 55 17.39 -5.49 -13.19
N PRO A 56 18.33 -5.32 -12.25
CA PRO A 56 18.22 -4.28 -11.24
C PRO A 56 18.43 -2.89 -11.86
N GLY A 57 17.74 -1.89 -11.30
CA GLY A 57 18.12 -0.48 -11.54
C GLY A 57 17.35 0.26 -12.62
N ASP A 58 16.28 -0.30 -13.21
CA ASP A 58 15.41 0.47 -14.12
C ASP A 58 13.92 0.44 -13.69
N PRO A 59 13.58 1.07 -12.54
CA PRO A 59 12.19 1.10 -12.07
C PRO A 59 11.24 1.85 -13.03
N ALA A 60 11.75 2.76 -13.86
CA ALA A 60 10.91 3.46 -14.84
C ALA A 60 10.47 2.53 -15.97
N GLN A 61 11.36 1.66 -16.43
CA GLN A 61 11.02 0.62 -17.40
C GLN A 61 10.05 -0.40 -16.80
N GLU A 62 10.30 -0.86 -15.57
CA GLU A 62 9.42 -1.82 -14.89
C GLU A 62 8.01 -1.24 -14.69
N LEU A 63 7.88 0.03 -14.27
CA LEU A 63 6.59 0.70 -14.17
C LEU A 63 5.84 0.72 -15.52
N ARG A 64 6.55 1.02 -16.60
CA ARG A 64 5.95 1.02 -17.95
C ARG A 64 5.47 -0.38 -18.32
N LEU A 65 6.31 -1.40 -18.14
CA LEU A 65 5.97 -2.78 -18.45
C LEU A 65 4.80 -3.30 -17.61
N ALA A 66 4.75 -2.98 -16.32
CA ALA A 66 3.63 -3.32 -15.45
C ALA A 66 2.32 -2.70 -15.95
N ARG A 67 2.34 -1.41 -16.33
CA ARG A 67 1.16 -0.73 -16.88
C ARG A 67 0.73 -1.30 -18.24
N GLU A 68 1.68 -1.68 -19.08
CA GLU A 68 1.41 -2.34 -20.36
C GLU A 68 0.85 -3.76 -20.18
N SER A 69 1.24 -4.46 -19.13
CA SER A 69 0.72 -5.79 -18.79
C SER A 69 -0.73 -5.75 -18.28
N HIS A 70 -1.14 -4.63 -17.62
CA HIS A 70 -2.46 -4.44 -17.04
C HIS A 70 -3.15 -3.16 -17.57
N PRO A 71 -3.37 -3.01 -18.90
CA PRO A 71 -3.73 -1.72 -19.50
C PRO A 71 -5.11 -1.21 -19.07
N GLN A 72 -6.06 -2.10 -18.79
CA GLN A 72 -7.40 -1.70 -18.34
C GLN A 72 -7.40 -1.22 -16.89
N ILE A 73 -6.59 -1.83 -16.01
CA ILE A 73 -6.41 -1.42 -14.63
C ILE A 73 -5.69 -0.07 -14.61
N ALA A 74 -4.59 0.07 -15.37
CA ALA A 74 -3.84 1.32 -15.48
C ALA A 74 -4.74 2.49 -15.93
N ALA A 75 -5.56 2.27 -16.97
CA ALA A 75 -6.51 3.28 -17.44
C ALA A 75 -7.60 3.66 -16.40
N ARG A 76 -7.97 2.73 -15.50
CA ARG A 76 -8.87 3.03 -14.38
C ARG A 76 -8.21 3.97 -13.37
N PHE A 77 -6.98 3.68 -12.98
CA PHE A 77 -6.22 4.45 -11.99
C PHE A 77 -5.93 5.89 -12.42
N GLU A 78 -5.98 6.19 -13.71
CA GLU A 78 -5.82 7.56 -14.23
C GLU A 78 -7.08 8.42 -14.14
N ARG A 79 -8.23 7.85 -13.76
CA ARG A 79 -9.48 8.61 -13.65
C ARG A 79 -9.47 9.49 -12.41
N SER A 80 -10.14 10.63 -12.47
CA SER A 80 -10.25 11.61 -11.36
C SER A 80 -10.90 11.07 -10.07
N LYS A 81 -11.48 9.89 -10.13
CA LYS A 81 -12.02 9.17 -8.97
C LYS A 81 -10.92 8.62 -8.07
N TYR A 82 -9.76 8.30 -8.66
CA TYR A 82 -8.62 7.75 -7.94
C TYR A 82 -7.66 8.85 -7.49
N LEU A 83 -7.22 8.76 -6.24
CA LEU A 83 -6.20 9.62 -5.66
C LEU A 83 -5.01 8.72 -5.32
N TYR A 84 -3.85 9.03 -5.88
CA TYR A 84 -2.70 8.15 -5.77
C TYR A 84 -1.61 8.76 -4.89
N VAL A 85 -1.14 7.97 -3.92
CA VAL A 85 0.02 8.22 -3.06
C VAL A 85 1.02 7.11 -3.35
N HIS A 86 2.29 7.42 -3.63
CA HIS A 86 3.29 6.38 -3.91
C HIS A 86 3.82 5.72 -2.63
N GLY A 87 4.28 4.47 -2.76
CA GLY A 87 4.99 3.72 -1.73
C GLY A 87 6.47 3.54 -2.03
N ASN A 88 7.11 2.54 -1.42
CA ASN A 88 8.53 2.23 -1.64
C ASN A 88 8.77 1.33 -2.85
N HIS A 89 7.82 0.50 -3.27
CA HIS A 89 7.93 -0.30 -4.48
C HIS A 89 7.65 0.50 -5.75
N ASP A 90 6.95 1.60 -5.65
CA ASP A 90 6.62 2.49 -6.76
C ASP A 90 7.12 3.95 -6.56
N LEU A 91 8.25 4.11 -5.87
CA LEU A 91 8.92 5.42 -5.67
C LEU A 91 9.17 6.18 -6.97
N ILE A 92 9.32 5.47 -8.09
CA ILE A 92 9.46 6.11 -9.40
C ILE A 92 8.23 6.94 -9.79
N ALA A 93 7.04 6.59 -9.30
CA ALA A 93 5.85 7.40 -9.48
C ALA A 93 5.97 8.76 -8.76
N GLY A 94 6.67 8.80 -7.62
CA GLY A 94 7.01 10.06 -6.93
C GLY A 94 7.91 10.96 -7.77
N VAL A 95 8.89 10.41 -8.48
CA VAL A 95 9.73 11.15 -9.43
C VAL A 95 8.89 11.71 -10.59
N GLN A 96 7.79 11.05 -10.94
CA GLN A 96 6.84 11.47 -11.97
C GLN A 96 5.75 12.42 -11.44
N GLY A 97 5.82 12.85 -10.16
CA GLY A 97 4.93 13.83 -9.58
C GLY A 97 3.78 13.28 -8.73
N THR A 98 3.72 11.96 -8.49
CA THR A 98 2.79 11.38 -7.52
C THR A 98 3.20 11.79 -6.10
N PRO A 99 2.31 12.33 -5.26
CA PRO A 99 2.66 12.73 -3.90
C PRO A 99 3.00 11.53 -3.02
N ASP A 100 3.76 11.76 -1.94
CA ASP A 100 4.08 10.78 -0.89
C ASP A 100 3.05 10.79 0.26
N GLU A 101 2.18 11.79 0.27
CA GLU A 101 1.07 11.91 1.22
C GLU A 101 -0.11 12.70 0.63
N LEU A 102 -1.30 12.48 1.18
CA LEU A 102 -2.51 13.21 0.85
C LEU A 102 -3.20 13.63 2.15
N VAL A 103 -3.65 14.87 2.22
CA VAL A 103 -4.43 15.37 3.35
C VAL A 103 -5.85 15.68 2.89
N ILE A 104 -6.82 15.10 3.60
CA ILE A 104 -8.25 15.39 3.36
C ILE A 104 -8.83 16.03 4.62
N HIS A 105 -9.53 17.13 4.45
CA HIS A 105 -10.29 17.81 5.49
C HIS A 105 -11.77 17.45 5.34
N THR A 106 -12.39 16.96 6.41
CA THR A 106 -13.81 16.60 6.40
C THR A 106 -14.48 17.10 7.67
N GLY A 107 -15.34 18.11 7.56
CA GLY A 107 -15.87 18.78 8.75
C GLY A 107 -14.73 19.31 9.62
N ASP A 108 -14.69 18.87 10.88
CA ASP A 108 -13.66 19.25 11.83
C ASP A 108 -12.44 18.30 11.85
N ALA A 109 -12.49 17.17 11.09
CA ALA A 109 -11.43 16.18 11.11
C ALA A 109 -10.41 16.40 9.98
N ARG A 110 -9.12 16.22 10.33
CA ARG A 110 -7.98 16.20 9.41
C ARG A 110 -7.44 14.78 9.27
N ILE A 111 -7.49 14.25 8.06
CA ILE A 111 -7.09 12.88 7.76
C ILE A 111 -5.82 12.92 6.92
N LEU A 112 -4.76 12.26 7.39
CA LEU A 112 -3.53 12.03 6.64
C LEU A 112 -3.56 10.63 6.01
N PHE A 113 -3.30 10.56 4.71
CA PHE A 113 -3.03 9.32 3.99
C PHE A 113 -1.55 9.33 3.61
N THR A 114 -0.82 8.34 4.07
CA THR A 114 0.59 8.12 3.73
C THR A 114 0.85 6.62 3.68
N HIS A 115 1.71 6.18 2.75
CA HIS A 115 1.99 4.75 2.69
C HIS A 115 2.66 4.22 3.96
N GLY A 116 3.58 4.99 4.54
CA GLY A 116 4.21 4.66 5.81
C GLY A 116 5.65 4.15 5.71
N HIS A 117 6.16 3.94 4.50
CA HIS A 117 7.57 3.53 4.26
C HIS A 117 8.60 4.54 4.81
N GLN A 118 8.16 5.75 5.11
CA GLN A 118 8.99 6.79 5.74
C GLN A 118 9.46 6.40 7.16
N ASN A 119 8.77 5.46 7.83
CA ASN A 119 9.20 4.91 9.11
C ASN A 119 10.30 3.86 8.98
N ASP A 120 10.52 3.30 7.79
CA ASP A 120 11.52 2.25 7.58
C ASP A 120 12.92 2.85 7.45
N ASN A 121 13.75 2.62 8.48
CA ASN A 121 15.13 3.09 8.51
C ASN A 121 16.00 2.50 7.38
N LEU A 122 15.69 1.29 6.91
CA LEU A 122 16.40 0.67 5.81
C LEU A 122 16.07 1.36 4.49
N VAL A 123 14.78 1.62 4.24
CA VAL A 123 14.31 2.37 3.07
C VAL A 123 14.87 3.80 3.08
N GLN A 124 14.88 4.47 4.24
CA GLN A 124 15.33 5.85 4.35
C GLN A 124 16.86 6.03 4.26
N ARG A 125 17.64 5.17 4.92
CA ARG A 125 19.09 5.36 5.06
C ARG A 125 19.92 4.52 4.10
N ARG A 126 19.40 3.37 3.65
CA ARG A 126 20.10 2.41 2.82
C ARG A 126 19.20 1.83 1.74
N ARG A 127 18.50 2.71 1.05
CA ARG A 127 17.51 2.39 0.01
C ARG A 127 18.00 1.30 -0.95
N TRP A 128 19.23 1.42 -1.44
CA TRP A 128 19.81 0.44 -2.35
C TRP A 128 19.88 -1.00 -1.79
N LEU A 129 20.06 -1.13 -0.45
CA LEU A 129 20.02 -2.46 0.22
C LEU A 129 18.60 -3.02 0.27
N SER A 130 17.61 -2.16 0.54
CA SER A 130 16.20 -2.55 0.51
C SER A 130 15.79 -2.99 -0.89
N GLU A 131 16.09 -2.18 -1.91
CA GLU A 131 15.82 -2.51 -3.32
C GLU A 131 16.51 -3.81 -3.77
N LEU A 132 17.79 -3.99 -3.39
CA LEU A 132 18.52 -5.24 -3.67
C LEU A 132 17.87 -6.45 -2.97
N GLY A 133 17.41 -6.28 -1.74
CA GLY A 133 16.69 -7.33 -0.99
C GLY A 133 15.40 -7.75 -1.69
N VAL A 134 14.59 -6.79 -2.13
CA VAL A 134 13.35 -7.03 -2.89
C VAL A 134 13.66 -7.73 -4.21
N TRP A 135 14.66 -7.26 -4.96
CA TRP A 135 15.09 -7.85 -6.22
C TRP A 135 15.54 -9.31 -6.04
N LEU A 136 16.36 -9.60 -5.02
CA LEU A 136 16.78 -10.97 -4.70
C LEU A 136 15.58 -11.84 -4.30
N GLY A 137 14.63 -11.29 -3.55
CA GLY A 137 13.37 -11.96 -3.22
C GLY A 137 12.57 -12.35 -4.47
N GLY A 138 12.49 -11.45 -5.45
CA GLY A 138 11.89 -11.72 -6.76
C GLY A 138 12.58 -12.89 -7.49
N TRP A 139 13.91 -12.96 -7.44
CA TRP A 139 14.66 -14.09 -8.02
C TRP A 139 14.42 -15.41 -7.27
N ILE A 140 14.37 -15.39 -5.94
CA ILE A 140 14.03 -16.57 -5.12
C ILE A 140 12.65 -17.13 -5.53
N ARG A 141 11.66 -16.25 -5.77
CA ARG A 141 10.34 -16.66 -6.25
C ARG A 141 10.40 -17.25 -7.67
N ARG A 142 11.11 -16.61 -8.61
CA ARG A 142 11.29 -17.08 -10.00
C ARG A 142 11.95 -18.46 -10.07
N LEU A 143 12.88 -18.75 -9.17
CA LEU A 143 13.55 -20.04 -9.10
C LEU A 143 12.70 -21.14 -8.43
N GLY A 144 11.46 -20.83 -8.04
CA GLY A 144 10.52 -21.77 -7.44
C GLY A 144 10.67 -21.96 -5.92
N PHE A 145 11.51 -21.17 -5.24
CA PHE A 145 11.72 -21.23 -3.80
C PHE A 145 10.72 -20.38 -3.01
N ALA A 146 9.43 -20.43 -3.36
CA ALA A 146 8.39 -19.62 -2.72
C ALA A 146 8.26 -19.84 -1.20
N ALA A 147 8.54 -21.07 -0.72
CA ALA A 147 8.54 -21.38 0.71
C ALA A 147 9.69 -20.65 1.46
N LEU A 148 10.87 -20.56 0.84
CA LEU A 148 12.00 -19.81 1.39
C LEU A 148 11.70 -18.31 1.42
N TYR A 149 11.10 -17.79 0.36
CA TYR A 149 10.68 -16.38 0.30
C TYR A 149 9.72 -16.05 1.46
N ARG A 150 8.67 -16.86 1.65
CA ARG A 150 7.72 -16.68 2.77
C ARG A 150 8.40 -16.69 4.14
N LEU A 151 9.30 -17.64 4.37
CA LEU A 151 10.05 -17.71 5.63
C LEU A 151 10.88 -16.44 5.86
N LEU A 152 11.56 -15.93 4.82
CA LEU A 152 12.35 -14.69 4.92
C LEU A 152 11.46 -13.47 5.19
N SER A 153 10.31 -13.36 4.52
CA SER A 153 9.34 -12.28 4.75
C SER A 153 8.79 -12.30 6.18
N GLU A 154 8.41 -13.47 6.71
CA GLU A 154 7.94 -13.59 8.10
C GLU A 154 9.01 -13.21 9.13
N LEU A 155 10.29 -13.50 8.83
CA LEU A 155 11.41 -13.09 9.70
C LEU A 155 11.63 -11.58 9.67
N ASP A 156 11.45 -10.97 8.52
CA ASP A 156 11.60 -9.51 8.36
C ASP A 156 10.47 -8.76 9.08
N GLU A 157 9.23 -9.20 8.94
CA GLU A 157 8.07 -8.67 9.68
C GLU A 157 8.30 -8.70 11.20
N LYS A 158 8.79 -9.84 11.73
CA LYS A 158 9.10 -9.99 13.16
C LYS A 158 10.21 -9.04 13.60
N ARG A 159 11.23 -8.81 12.77
CA ARG A 159 12.32 -7.87 13.05
C ARG A 159 11.89 -6.42 12.95
N GLY A 160 10.96 -6.11 12.05
CA GLY A 160 10.39 -4.78 11.88
C GLY A 160 9.54 -4.28 13.04
N GLY A 161 9.30 -5.13 14.07
CA GLY A 161 8.50 -4.78 15.25
C GLY A 161 7.02 -4.60 14.91
N LEU A 162 6.57 -5.25 13.84
CA LEU A 162 5.16 -5.29 13.46
C LEU A 162 4.40 -6.22 14.41
N SER A 163 3.28 -5.76 14.93
CA SER A 163 2.43 -6.50 15.85
C SER A 163 0.97 -6.08 15.71
N HIS A 164 0.07 -7.04 15.82
CA HIS A 164 -1.36 -6.73 15.95
C HIS A 164 -1.69 -6.04 17.30
N ASP A 165 -0.82 -6.17 18.30
CA ASP A 165 -0.95 -5.44 19.56
C ASP A 165 -0.53 -3.98 19.36
N SER A 166 -1.52 -3.08 19.36
CA SER A 166 -1.32 -1.64 19.17
C SER A 166 -0.35 -1.02 20.18
N THR A 167 -0.25 -1.57 21.39
CA THR A 167 0.64 -1.05 22.44
C THR A 167 2.10 -1.38 22.19
N ARG A 168 2.40 -2.43 21.40
CA ARG A 168 3.74 -2.92 21.08
C ARG A 168 4.20 -2.56 19.68
N CYS A 169 3.28 -2.22 18.79
CA CYS A 169 3.60 -1.92 17.40
C CYS A 169 4.38 -0.59 17.27
N SER A 170 5.65 -0.66 16.89
CA SER A 170 6.50 0.53 16.69
C SER A 170 6.00 1.41 15.55
N PHE A 171 5.42 0.80 14.51
CA PHE A 171 4.85 1.49 13.37
C PHE A 171 3.65 2.36 13.76
N GLN A 172 2.72 1.83 14.57
CA GLN A 172 1.58 2.61 15.06
C GLN A 172 2.04 3.77 15.96
N LYS A 173 3.06 3.56 16.81
CA LYS A 173 3.63 4.63 17.64
C LYS A 173 4.21 5.76 16.80
N TRP A 174 4.93 5.42 15.72
CA TRP A 174 5.42 6.42 14.76
C TRP A 174 4.27 7.20 14.11
N ALA A 175 3.26 6.51 13.59
CA ALA A 175 2.10 7.15 12.96
C ALA A 175 1.37 8.10 13.92
N MET A 176 1.25 7.72 15.20
CA MET A 176 0.61 8.56 16.22
C MET A 176 1.49 9.74 16.66
N ALA A 177 2.81 9.57 16.68
CA ALA A 177 3.73 10.69 16.89
C ALA A 177 3.61 11.72 15.75
N LEU A 178 3.58 11.25 14.49
CA LEU A 178 3.36 12.09 13.32
C LEU A 178 1.99 12.81 13.38
N ALA A 179 0.93 12.09 13.77
CA ALA A 179 -0.40 12.67 13.96
C ALA A 179 -0.40 13.79 15.00
N THR A 180 0.31 13.57 16.10
CA THR A 180 0.39 14.54 17.19
C THR A 180 1.18 15.78 16.78
N GLU A 181 2.34 15.60 16.16
CA GLU A 181 3.20 16.69 15.71
C GLU A 181 2.51 17.58 14.65
N ARG A 182 1.79 16.94 13.73
CA ARG A 182 1.17 17.63 12.58
C ARG A 182 -0.33 17.90 12.76
N GLN A 183 -0.88 17.58 13.94
CA GLN A 183 -2.28 17.82 14.33
C GLN A 183 -3.30 17.13 13.39
N PHE A 184 -3.09 15.84 13.10
CA PHE A 184 -4.08 15.00 12.42
C PHE A 184 -4.92 14.22 13.42
N ASP A 185 -6.20 14.05 13.11
CA ASP A 185 -7.14 13.26 13.91
C ASP A 185 -7.11 11.79 13.50
N VAL A 186 -6.87 11.54 12.21
CA VAL A 186 -6.81 10.19 11.62
C VAL A 186 -5.56 10.07 10.76
N VAL A 187 -4.82 8.97 10.91
CA VAL A 187 -3.72 8.57 10.01
C VAL A 187 -4.07 7.24 9.38
N VAL A 188 -4.06 7.22 8.05
CA VAL A 188 -4.32 6.05 7.22
C VAL A 188 -3.04 5.61 6.54
N THR A 189 -2.68 4.33 6.67
CA THR A 189 -1.43 3.76 6.14
C THR A 189 -1.67 2.45 5.37
N GLY A 190 -0.66 2.00 4.64
CA GLY A 190 -0.45 0.66 4.09
C GLY A 190 0.85 0.05 4.62
N HIS A 191 1.73 -0.43 3.75
CA HIS A 191 3.12 -0.84 3.94
C HIS A 191 3.34 -2.10 4.80
N THR A 192 2.63 -2.22 5.91
CA THR A 192 2.84 -3.34 6.83
C THR A 192 2.06 -4.59 6.46
N HIS A 193 1.17 -4.51 5.48
CA HIS A 193 0.22 -5.54 5.06
C HIS A 193 -0.74 -6.00 6.18
N LEU A 194 -0.66 -5.42 7.37
CA LEU A 194 -1.48 -5.77 8.53
C LEU A 194 -2.63 -4.78 8.68
N ALA A 195 -3.82 -5.22 8.30
CA ALA A 195 -5.03 -4.44 8.49
C ALA A 195 -5.24 -4.06 9.96
N ALA A 196 -5.52 -2.79 10.22
CA ALA A 196 -5.70 -2.29 11.59
C ALA A 196 -6.72 -1.15 11.66
N ASN A 197 -7.41 -1.10 12.80
CA ASN A 197 -8.26 0.00 13.23
C ASN A 197 -8.04 0.15 14.73
N ALA A 198 -7.29 1.15 15.16
CA ALA A 198 -6.87 1.31 16.55
C ALA A 198 -6.98 2.76 17.01
N LEU A 199 -7.70 2.97 18.11
CA LEU A 199 -7.82 4.27 18.75
C LEU A 199 -6.67 4.48 19.77
N HIS A 200 -5.96 5.59 19.66
CA HIS A 200 -4.88 6.00 20.55
C HIS A 200 -5.20 7.37 21.17
N GLY A 201 -5.80 7.36 22.35
CA GLY A 201 -6.34 8.58 22.96
C GLY A 201 -7.50 9.13 22.14
N ASP A 202 -7.33 10.31 21.57
CA ASP A 202 -8.30 11.01 20.71
C ASP A 202 -8.00 10.84 19.19
N ARG A 203 -6.94 10.10 18.84
CA ARG A 203 -6.51 9.91 17.45
C ARG A 203 -6.70 8.49 16.96
N LEU A 204 -7.03 8.37 15.69
CA LEU A 204 -7.31 7.08 15.05
C LEU A 204 -6.18 6.69 14.11
N PHE A 205 -5.66 5.47 14.28
CA PHE A 205 -4.78 4.78 13.35
C PHE A 205 -5.57 3.78 12.52
N LEU A 206 -5.41 3.84 11.19
CA LEU A 206 -6.01 2.91 10.25
C LEU A 206 -4.95 2.34 9.32
N ASN A 207 -5.06 1.06 8.98
CA ASN A 207 -4.26 0.44 7.94
C ASN A 207 -5.16 -0.41 7.04
N SER A 208 -5.04 -0.23 5.72
CA SER A 208 -5.89 -0.90 4.73
C SER A 208 -5.61 -2.40 4.59
N GLY A 209 -4.53 -2.90 5.17
CA GLY A 209 -4.03 -4.24 4.88
C GLY A 209 -3.37 -4.30 3.52
N SER A 210 -3.29 -5.49 2.92
CA SER A 210 -2.71 -5.71 1.59
C SER A 210 -3.76 -6.25 0.62
N CYS A 211 -3.75 -5.72 -0.60
CA CYS A 211 -4.61 -6.17 -1.70
C CYS A 211 -3.78 -6.97 -2.73
N SER A 212 -2.84 -7.80 -2.26
CA SER A 212 -1.96 -8.66 -3.07
C SER A 212 -2.25 -10.14 -2.88
N GLU A 213 -1.55 -10.99 -3.62
CA GLU A 213 -1.63 -12.46 -3.55
C GLU A 213 -3.06 -13.01 -3.70
N GLY A 214 -3.90 -12.32 -4.51
CA GLY A 214 -5.29 -12.70 -4.74
C GLY A 214 -6.24 -12.36 -3.59
N GLN A 215 -5.79 -11.61 -2.58
CA GLN A 215 -6.63 -11.19 -1.47
C GLN A 215 -7.22 -9.80 -1.71
N PHE A 216 -8.50 -9.62 -1.42
CA PHE A 216 -9.15 -8.32 -1.48
C PHE A 216 -9.21 -7.72 -0.07
N SER A 217 -8.32 -6.77 0.22
CA SER A 217 -8.40 -5.97 1.44
C SER A 217 -8.56 -4.50 1.08
N PHE A 218 -9.54 -3.85 1.68
CA PHE A 218 -9.75 -2.41 1.52
C PHE A 218 -10.33 -1.80 2.79
N LEU A 219 -9.99 -0.54 3.04
CA LEU A 219 -10.60 0.25 4.10
C LEU A 219 -11.75 1.06 3.51
N SER A 220 -12.94 0.94 4.10
CA SER A 220 -14.08 1.82 3.82
C SER A 220 -14.18 2.92 4.88
N MET A 221 -14.40 4.15 4.44
CA MET A 221 -14.45 5.33 5.29
C MET A 221 -15.68 6.17 4.95
N ASP A 222 -16.64 6.27 5.87
CA ASP A 222 -17.68 7.30 5.85
C ASP A 222 -17.23 8.47 6.75
N THR A 223 -16.66 9.49 6.12
CA THR A 223 -16.11 10.62 6.86
C THR A 223 -17.18 11.52 7.48
N ALA A 224 -18.42 11.47 7.00
CA ALA A 224 -19.53 12.23 7.57
C ALA A 224 -20.04 11.63 8.87
N ARG A 225 -19.93 10.29 9.01
CA ARG A 225 -20.35 9.55 10.20
C ARG A 225 -19.18 9.12 11.10
N ALA A 226 -17.95 9.44 10.70
CA ALA A 226 -16.72 8.94 11.33
C ALA A 226 -16.72 7.40 11.49
N ALA A 227 -17.24 6.68 10.48
CA ALA A 227 -17.32 5.24 10.46
C ALA A 227 -16.25 4.65 9.53
N TYR A 228 -15.43 3.75 10.06
CA TYR A 228 -14.28 3.18 9.37
C TYR A 228 -14.25 1.66 9.57
N ALA A 229 -14.12 0.91 8.47
CA ALA A 229 -14.07 -0.55 8.53
C ALA A 229 -13.06 -1.12 7.53
N VAL A 230 -12.28 -2.10 7.98
CA VAL A 230 -11.47 -2.94 7.10
C VAL A 230 -12.33 -4.07 6.58
N ASN A 231 -12.30 -4.29 5.27
CA ASN A 231 -13.07 -5.30 4.57
C ASN A 231 -12.11 -6.25 3.84
N THR A 232 -12.43 -7.54 3.83
CA THR A 232 -11.62 -8.59 3.17
C THR A 232 -12.41 -9.33 2.08
N SER A 233 -13.58 -8.81 1.72
CA SER A 233 -14.45 -9.31 0.64
C SER A 233 -15.31 -8.18 0.09
N PHE A 234 -15.80 -8.33 -1.13
CA PHE A 234 -16.66 -7.35 -1.81
C PHE A 234 -17.85 -8.02 -2.53
#